data_7d2000d1ce619831385f9be29f00d61e
#
_entry.id   7d2000d1ce619831385f9be29f00d61e
#
_cell.length_a   1.000
_cell.length_b   1.000
_cell.length_c   1.000
_cell.angle_alpha   90.00
_cell.angle_beta   90.00
_cell.angle_gamma   90.00
#
_symmetry.space_group_name_H-M   'P 1'
#
loop_
_entity.id
_entity.type
_entity.pdbx_description
1 polymer ?
#
loop_
_entity_poly.entity_id
_entity_poly.type
_entity_poly.pdbx_seq_one_letter_code
_entity_poly.pdbx_strand_id
1 'polypeptide(L)'
;MRDLRSIVKAANPLVRTFVVLVVILMVVYPLLMTGIGQVLFPSQANGSPMICNGTSVGSSLIAQNVSSPKLFHPRNATSSASGWDPDITPADAYAQVASVSNATGIPASSLDYLIQKNIAANQATNLAYLAPDYVNVNQLNLDLIQLYPSVYPGSCA
;
A
#
# COMPACT_ATOMS: atom_id res chain seq x y z
N MET A 1 15.88 50.54 -33.21
CA MET A 1 15.44 49.14 -33.51
C MET A 1 16.54 48.21 -33.04
N ARG A 2 16.24 47.38 -32.02
CA ARG A 2 17.16 46.34 -31.56
C ARG A 2 17.26 45.34 -32.68
N ASP A 3 18.51 45.07 -33.13
CA ASP A 3 18.82 44.21 -34.26
C ASP A 3 18.27 42.80 -33.99
N LEU A 4 17.37 42.30 -34.81
CA LEU A 4 16.79 40.94 -34.70
C LEU A 4 17.85 39.87 -34.54
N ARG A 5 19.04 40.08 -35.17
CA ARG A 5 20.20 39.22 -35.03
C ARG A 5 20.76 39.18 -33.60
N SER A 6 20.73 40.26 -32.86
CA SER A 6 21.20 40.31 -31.47
C SER A 6 20.23 39.57 -30.50
N ILE A 7 18.95 39.66 -30.78
CA ILE A 7 17.92 38.94 -30.02
C ILE A 7 18.02 37.42 -30.25
N VAL A 8 18.19 36.99 -31.48
CA VAL A 8 18.36 35.58 -31.83
C VAL A 8 19.67 35.01 -31.25
N LYS A 9 20.75 35.75 -31.25
CA LYS A 9 22.02 35.35 -30.62
C LYS A 9 21.91 35.22 -29.10
N ALA A 10 21.14 36.08 -28.44
CA ALA A 10 20.88 36.02 -26.99
C ALA A 10 19.88 34.90 -26.62
N ALA A 11 18.90 34.63 -27.49
CA ALA A 11 17.92 33.56 -27.27
C ALA A 11 18.54 32.15 -27.38
N ASN A 12 19.55 31.98 -28.21
CA ASN A 12 20.15 30.65 -28.43
C ASN A 12 20.74 30.00 -27.16
N PRO A 13 21.52 30.67 -26.31
CA PRO A 13 22.00 30.08 -25.05
C PRO A 13 20.86 29.81 -24.06
N LEU A 14 19.84 30.66 -23.99
CA LEU A 14 18.69 30.46 -23.15
C LEU A 14 17.89 29.22 -23.56
N VAL A 15 17.60 29.08 -24.84
CA VAL A 15 16.91 27.90 -25.39
C VAL A 15 17.71 26.63 -25.14
N ARG A 16 19.04 26.67 -25.35
CA ARG A 16 19.90 25.51 -25.09
C ARG A 16 19.89 25.12 -23.62
N THR A 17 20.02 26.08 -22.71
CA THR A 17 19.93 25.83 -21.26
C THR A 17 18.57 25.28 -20.88
N PHE A 18 17.47 25.84 -21.40
CA PHE A 18 16.12 25.35 -21.18
C PHE A 18 15.95 23.89 -21.63
N VAL A 19 16.39 23.55 -22.85
CA VAL A 19 16.32 22.18 -23.35
C VAL A 19 17.12 21.21 -22.48
N VAL A 20 18.33 21.59 -22.05
CA VAL A 20 19.17 20.78 -21.16
C VAL A 20 18.45 20.55 -19.81
N LEU A 21 17.88 21.59 -19.22
CA LEU A 21 17.11 21.48 -17.97
C LEU A 21 15.86 20.60 -18.12
N VAL A 22 15.14 20.74 -19.23
CA VAL A 22 13.99 19.89 -19.53
C VAL A 22 14.41 18.41 -19.63
N VAL A 23 15.49 18.10 -20.32
CA VAL A 23 16.00 16.72 -20.43
C VAL A 23 16.39 16.18 -19.05
N ILE A 24 17.11 16.97 -18.25
CA ILE A 24 17.52 16.56 -16.90
C ILE A 24 16.30 16.31 -16.01
N LEU A 25 15.35 17.24 -15.98
CA LEU A 25 14.23 17.16 -15.05
C LEU A 25 13.12 16.20 -15.50
N MET A 26 12.87 16.06 -16.80
CA MET A 26 11.81 15.22 -17.33
C MET A 26 12.24 13.79 -17.66
N VAL A 27 13.52 13.57 -17.92
CA VAL A 27 14.03 12.26 -18.33
C VAL A 27 15.00 11.70 -17.30
N VAL A 28 16.11 12.39 -17.07
CA VAL A 28 17.20 11.86 -16.25
C VAL A 28 16.75 11.68 -14.79
N TYR A 29 16.15 12.71 -14.21
CA TYR A 29 15.72 12.68 -12.81
C TYR A 29 14.64 11.60 -12.51
N PRO A 30 13.54 11.46 -13.27
CA PRO A 30 12.57 10.40 -13.03
C PRO A 30 13.14 8.99 -13.20
N LEU A 31 13.98 8.77 -14.23
CA LEU A 31 14.61 7.47 -14.44
C LEU A 31 15.59 7.12 -13.31
N LEU A 32 16.36 8.10 -12.84
CA LEU A 32 17.29 7.93 -11.74
C LEU A 32 16.53 7.62 -10.43
N MET A 33 15.44 8.37 -10.13
CA MET A 33 14.61 8.12 -8.95
C MET A 33 13.92 6.76 -9.01
N THR A 34 13.42 6.36 -10.19
CA THR A 34 12.83 5.03 -10.38
C THR A 34 13.88 3.94 -10.17
N GLY A 35 15.07 4.10 -10.73
CA GLY A 35 16.17 3.16 -10.54
C GLY A 35 16.59 3.01 -9.07
N ILE A 36 16.74 4.12 -8.36
CA ILE A 36 17.03 4.11 -6.92
C ILE A 36 15.91 3.42 -6.14
N GLY A 37 14.65 3.76 -6.44
CA GLY A 37 13.49 3.16 -5.79
C GLY A 37 13.45 1.64 -5.99
N GLN A 38 13.68 1.16 -7.20
CA GLN A 38 13.70 -0.27 -7.50
C GLN A 38 14.83 -1.04 -6.80
N VAL A 39 15.98 -0.39 -6.57
CA VAL A 39 17.12 -1.03 -5.90
C VAL A 39 16.96 -1.03 -4.37
N LEU A 40 16.54 0.09 -3.80
CA LEU A 40 16.48 0.25 -2.34
C LEU A 40 15.14 -0.23 -1.75
N PHE A 41 14.04 -0.04 -2.47
CA PHE A 41 12.69 -0.31 -2.00
C PHE A 41 11.82 -1.01 -3.06
N PRO A 42 12.22 -2.21 -3.54
CA PRO A 42 11.55 -2.87 -4.67
C PRO A 42 10.07 -3.15 -4.41
N SER A 43 9.68 -3.52 -3.18
CA SER A 43 8.28 -3.77 -2.84
C SER A 43 7.45 -2.48 -2.95
N GLN A 44 7.90 -1.40 -2.31
CA GLN A 44 7.19 -0.11 -2.31
C GLN A 44 7.15 0.51 -3.69
N ALA A 45 8.26 0.43 -4.44
CA ALA A 45 8.35 0.95 -5.81
C ALA A 45 7.40 0.23 -6.79
N ASN A 46 6.99 -1.01 -6.47
CA ASN A 46 6.03 -1.80 -7.25
C ASN A 46 4.62 -1.82 -6.64
N GLY A 47 4.32 -0.89 -5.71
CA GLY A 47 2.98 -0.74 -5.13
C GLY A 47 2.67 -1.70 -3.99
N SER A 48 3.69 -2.18 -3.26
CA SER A 48 3.57 -3.07 -2.09
C SER A 48 2.67 -4.28 -2.35
N PRO A 49 2.99 -5.13 -3.36
CA PRO A 49 2.18 -6.27 -3.72
C PRO A 49 2.12 -7.29 -2.59
N MET A 50 0.95 -7.84 -2.36
CA MET A 50 0.75 -8.99 -1.47
C MET A 50 0.85 -10.27 -2.28
N ILE A 51 1.71 -11.17 -1.81
CA ILE A 51 2.00 -12.43 -2.52
C ILE A 51 1.38 -13.60 -1.77
N CYS A 52 0.62 -14.43 -2.50
CA CYS A 52 0.10 -15.70 -2.03
C CYS A 52 0.49 -16.79 -2.99
N ASN A 53 1.20 -17.82 -2.52
CA ASN A 53 1.73 -18.93 -3.35
C ASN A 53 2.48 -18.46 -4.62
N GLY A 54 3.25 -17.35 -4.52
CA GLY A 54 4.01 -16.79 -5.63
C GLY A 54 3.21 -15.91 -6.61
N THR A 55 1.89 -15.78 -6.42
CA THR A 55 1.03 -14.94 -7.25
C THR A 55 0.68 -13.65 -6.48
N SER A 56 0.69 -12.51 -7.17
CA SER A 56 0.23 -11.24 -6.58
C SER A 56 -1.29 -11.25 -6.48
N VAL A 57 -1.81 -11.13 -5.26
CA VAL A 57 -3.26 -11.15 -4.96
C VAL A 57 -3.83 -9.77 -4.65
N GLY A 58 -3.00 -8.75 -4.64
CA GLY A 58 -3.42 -7.37 -4.39
C GLY A 58 -2.28 -6.50 -3.90
N SER A 59 -2.62 -5.37 -3.30
CA SER A 59 -1.69 -4.43 -2.67
C SER A 59 -2.08 -4.23 -1.21
N SER A 60 -1.08 -4.08 -0.34
CA SER A 60 -1.33 -3.72 1.06
C SER A 60 -1.82 -2.27 1.23
N LEU A 61 -1.72 -1.45 0.20
CA LEU A 61 -2.05 -0.02 0.24
C LEU A 61 -3.48 0.30 -0.19
N ILE A 62 -4.18 -0.65 -0.83
CA ILE A 62 -5.52 -0.41 -1.41
C ILE A 62 -6.49 -1.44 -0.86
N ALA A 63 -7.56 -0.97 -0.19
CA ALA A 63 -8.60 -1.84 0.34
C ALA A 63 -9.20 -2.73 -0.75
N GLN A 64 -9.34 -4.00 -0.44
CA GLN A 64 -10.05 -4.95 -1.29
C GLN A 64 -11.53 -4.95 -0.92
N ASN A 65 -12.39 -5.11 -1.92
CA ASN A 65 -13.83 -5.25 -1.68
C ASN A 65 -14.12 -6.64 -1.13
N VAL A 66 -14.20 -6.74 0.20
CA VAL A 66 -14.46 -8.00 0.90
C VAL A 66 -15.94 -8.09 1.22
N SER A 67 -16.62 -9.10 0.68
CA SER A 67 -18.04 -9.38 0.97
C SER A 67 -18.25 -10.64 1.83
N SER A 68 -17.20 -11.42 2.06
CA SER A 68 -17.28 -12.66 2.82
C SER A 68 -17.32 -12.43 4.32
N PRO A 69 -18.29 -12.96 5.07
CA PRO A 69 -18.32 -12.85 6.53
C PRO A 69 -17.20 -13.60 7.24
N LYS A 70 -16.44 -14.41 6.50
CA LYS A 70 -15.26 -15.15 6.99
C LYS A 70 -13.99 -14.32 7.06
N LEU A 71 -14.01 -13.10 6.54
CA LEU A 71 -12.85 -12.22 6.46
C LEU A 71 -13.12 -10.91 7.19
N PHE A 72 -12.07 -10.26 7.62
CA PHE A 72 -12.17 -8.91 8.17
C PHE A 72 -12.47 -7.91 7.05
N HIS A 73 -13.25 -6.87 7.39
CA HIS A 73 -13.69 -5.85 6.45
C HIS A 73 -12.97 -4.54 6.70
N PRO A 74 -12.53 -3.83 5.64
CA PRO A 74 -12.01 -2.48 5.76
C PRO A 74 -13.12 -1.50 6.16
N ARG A 75 -12.75 -0.24 6.38
CA ARG A 75 -13.74 0.85 6.56
C ARG A 75 -14.65 0.93 5.36
N ASN A 76 -15.92 1.27 5.65
CA ASN A 76 -16.83 1.55 4.56
C ASN A 76 -16.40 2.81 3.77
N ALA A 77 -16.71 2.86 2.45
CA ALA A 77 -16.35 3.97 1.57
C ALA A 77 -16.84 5.35 2.07
N THR A 78 -17.92 5.38 2.85
CA THR A 78 -18.46 6.62 3.44
C THR A 78 -17.68 7.13 4.65
N SER A 79 -16.90 6.27 5.31
CA SER A 79 -16.09 6.62 6.49
C SER A 79 -14.59 6.76 6.18
N SER A 80 -14.17 6.40 4.97
CA SER A 80 -12.82 6.57 4.46
C SER A 80 -12.77 7.74 3.47
N ALA A 81 -11.83 8.67 3.66
CA ALA A 81 -11.69 9.83 2.79
C ALA A 81 -11.38 9.46 1.33
N SER A 82 -10.64 8.37 1.11
CA SER A 82 -10.32 7.84 -0.23
C SER A 82 -11.32 6.81 -0.73
N GLY A 83 -12.13 6.22 0.16
CA GLY A 83 -12.96 5.05 -0.12
C GLY A 83 -12.18 3.74 -0.29
N TRP A 84 -10.85 3.78 -0.22
CA TRP A 84 -9.95 2.66 -0.50
C TRP A 84 -8.89 2.43 0.59
N ASP A 85 -9.13 2.93 1.80
CA ASP A 85 -8.22 2.78 2.95
C ASP A 85 -8.35 1.36 3.54
N PRO A 86 -7.29 0.54 3.51
CA PRO A 86 -7.31 -0.80 4.08
C PRO A 86 -7.09 -0.80 5.60
N ASP A 87 -6.77 0.34 6.19
CA ASP A 87 -6.40 0.42 7.59
C ASP A 87 -7.61 0.75 8.46
N ILE A 88 -7.77 -0.02 9.54
CA ILE A 88 -8.82 0.16 10.54
C ILE A 88 -8.21 0.34 11.93
N THR A 89 -8.99 0.87 12.86
CA THR A 89 -8.55 0.94 14.26
C THR A 89 -8.47 -0.45 14.89
N PRO A 90 -7.60 -0.67 15.89
CA PRO A 90 -7.60 -1.92 16.65
C PRO A 90 -8.99 -2.26 17.24
N ALA A 91 -9.73 -1.25 17.72
CA ALA A 91 -11.07 -1.43 18.24
C ALA A 91 -12.04 -2.00 17.20
N ASP A 92 -11.99 -1.49 15.96
CA ASP A 92 -12.82 -1.98 14.84
C ASP A 92 -12.43 -3.40 14.44
N ALA A 93 -11.13 -3.76 14.50
CA ALA A 93 -10.68 -5.11 14.25
C ALA A 93 -11.21 -6.10 15.31
N TYR A 94 -11.06 -5.77 16.59
CA TYR A 94 -11.57 -6.61 17.69
C TYR A 94 -13.10 -6.73 17.67
N ALA A 95 -13.82 -5.70 17.27
CA ALA A 95 -15.29 -5.77 17.14
C ALA A 95 -15.74 -6.81 16.10
N GLN A 96 -14.93 -7.12 15.11
CA GLN A 96 -15.21 -8.10 14.06
C GLN A 96 -14.86 -9.54 14.46
N VAL A 97 -14.06 -9.77 15.51
CA VAL A 97 -13.56 -11.09 15.91
C VAL A 97 -14.68 -12.10 16.14
N ALA A 98 -15.74 -11.71 16.86
CA ALA A 98 -16.85 -12.61 17.13
C ALA A 98 -17.56 -13.07 15.84
N SER A 99 -17.75 -12.16 14.88
CA SER A 99 -18.38 -12.47 13.60
C SER A 99 -17.52 -13.43 12.77
N VAL A 100 -16.22 -13.15 12.63
CA VAL A 100 -15.28 -13.98 11.87
C VAL A 100 -15.11 -15.33 12.56
N SER A 101 -14.98 -15.40 13.87
CA SER A 101 -14.89 -16.65 14.63
C SER A 101 -16.12 -17.54 14.40
N ASN A 102 -17.33 -16.98 14.48
CA ASN A 102 -18.57 -17.71 14.23
C ASN A 102 -18.69 -18.22 12.78
N ALA A 103 -18.23 -17.44 11.82
CA ALA A 103 -18.31 -17.81 10.40
C ALA A 103 -17.25 -18.83 9.96
N THR A 104 -16.11 -18.89 10.68
CA THR A 104 -14.96 -19.73 10.31
C THR A 104 -14.75 -20.94 11.22
N GLY A 105 -15.25 -20.88 12.47
CA GLY A 105 -14.93 -21.84 13.52
C GLY A 105 -13.53 -21.65 14.14
N ILE A 106 -12.78 -20.61 13.75
CA ILE A 106 -11.46 -20.31 14.31
C ILE A 106 -11.66 -19.70 15.70
N PRO A 107 -10.90 -20.17 16.73
CA PRO A 107 -11.02 -19.60 18.07
C PRO A 107 -10.72 -18.10 18.10
N ALA A 108 -11.52 -17.33 18.85
CA ALA A 108 -11.35 -15.89 19.00
C ALA A 108 -9.93 -15.50 19.46
N SER A 109 -9.32 -16.29 20.38
CA SER A 109 -7.96 -16.08 20.85
C SER A 109 -6.91 -16.14 19.75
N SER A 110 -7.13 -16.97 18.72
CA SER A 110 -6.24 -17.06 17.57
C SER A 110 -6.37 -15.83 16.67
N LEU A 111 -7.58 -15.32 16.51
CA LEU A 111 -7.84 -14.08 15.76
C LEU A 111 -7.27 -12.86 16.48
N ASP A 112 -7.42 -12.80 17.82
CA ASP A 112 -6.83 -11.75 18.64
C ASP A 112 -5.30 -11.73 18.54
N TYR A 113 -4.67 -12.90 18.54
CA TYR A 113 -3.21 -13.02 18.32
C TYR A 113 -2.79 -12.47 16.94
N LEU A 114 -3.54 -12.79 15.89
CA LEU A 114 -3.24 -12.27 14.54
C LEU A 114 -3.39 -10.74 14.47
N ILE A 115 -4.42 -10.18 15.11
CA ILE A 115 -4.59 -8.72 15.21
C ILE A 115 -3.39 -8.09 15.92
N GLN A 116 -2.97 -8.63 17.07
CA GLN A 116 -1.82 -8.12 17.82
C GLN A 116 -0.52 -8.21 17.01
N LYS A 117 -0.31 -9.32 16.31
CA LYS A 117 0.84 -9.50 15.40
C LYS A 117 0.84 -8.43 14.29
N ASN A 118 -0.32 -8.14 13.69
CA ASN A 118 -0.46 -7.14 12.66
C ASN A 118 -0.19 -5.73 13.20
N ILE A 119 -0.71 -5.38 14.37
CA ILE A 119 -0.43 -4.11 15.05
C ILE A 119 1.09 -3.96 15.30
N ALA A 120 1.73 -4.96 15.87
CA ALA A 120 3.16 -4.92 16.18
C ALA A 120 4.03 -4.78 14.91
N ALA A 121 3.65 -5.43 13.81
CA ALA A 121 4.34 -5.29 12.53
C ALA A 121 4.20 -3.87 11.95
N ASN A 122 3.02 -3.26 12.09
CA ASN A 122 2.74 -1.92 11.59
C ASN A 122 3.41 -0.84 12.46
N GLN A 123 3.55 -1.04 13.77
CA GLN A 123 4.27 -0.12 14.66
C GLN A 123 5.72 0.10 14.23
N ALA A 124 6.40 -0.92 13.71
CA ALA A 124 7.78 -0.82 13.24
C ALA A 124 7.92 0.13 12.04
N THR A 125 6.90 0.26 11.22
CA THR A 125 6.87 1.16 10.05
C THR A 125 6.28 2.53 10.36
N ASN A 126 5.58 2.67 11.48
CA ASN A 126 4.80 3.85 11.86
C ASN A 126 5.61 4.87 12.68
N LEU A 127 6.95 4.99 12.43
CA LEU A 127 7.87 5.85 13.18
C LEU A 127 7.68 5.76 14.70
N ALA A 128 7.39 4.57 15.13
CA ALA A 128 7.39 4.00 16.47
C ALA A 128 6.54 4.71 17.55
N TYR A 129 5.89 5.83 17.36
CA TYR A 129 5.06 6.48 18.40
C TYR A 129 4.42 7.80 17.94
N LEU A 130 4.57 8.16 16.67
CA LEU A 130 4.05 9.44 16.16
C LEU A 130 2.65 9.32 15.56
N ALA A 131 2.21 8.10 15.22
CA ALA A 131 0.87 7.85 14.70
C ALA A 131 0.15 6.78 15.55
N PRO A 132 -1.18 6.79 15.60
CA PRO A 132 -1.97 5.78 16.29
C PRO A 132 -1.73 4.37 15.73
N ASP A 133 -1.91 3.35 16.57
CA ASP A 133 -1.89 1.96 16.13
C ASP A 133 -3.01 1.70 15.14
N TYR A 134 -2.72 0.90 14.13
CA TYR A 134 -3.68 0.49 13.11
C TYR A 134 -3.53 -0.98 12.73
N VAL A 135 -4.57 -1.53 12.12
CA VAL A 135 -4.61 -2.88 11.58
C VAL A 135 -4.84 -2.78 10.08
N ASN A 136 -3.93 -3.32 9.29
CA ASN A 136 -4.12 -3.44 7.85
C ASN A 136 -4.93 -4.70 7.55
N VAL A 137 -6.17 -4.50 7.11
CA VAL A 137 -7.15 -5.58 6.88
C VAL A 137 -6.69 -6.54 5.77
N ASN A 138 -6.07 -6.02 4.72
CA ASN A 138 -5.59 -6.86 3.62
C ASN A 138 -4.51 -7.83 4.10
N GLN A 139 -3.54 -7.32 4.88
CA GLN A 139 -2.47 -8.12 5.45
C GLN A 139 -3.03 -9.14 6.46
N LEU A 140 -3.95 -8.71 7.33
CA LEU A 140 -4.59 -9.58 8.30
C LEU A 140 -5.35 -10.74 7.62
N ASN A 141 -6.11 -10.44 6.58
CA ASN A 141 -6.83 -11.45 5.79
C ASN A 141 -5.88 -12.39 5.05
N LEU A 142 -4.76 -11.88 4.52
CA LEU A 142 -3.76 -12.72 3.88
C LEU A 142 -3.13 -13.70 4.88
N ASP A 143 -2.73 -13.23 6.06
CA ASP A 143 -2.19 -14.07 7.14
C ASP A 143 -3.22 -15.13 7.55
N LEU A 144 -4.49 -14.75 7.66
CA LEU A 144 -5.58 -15.65 8.01
C LEU A 144 -5.77 -16.77 6.97
N ILE A 145 -5.80 -16.43 5.69
CA ILE A 145 -5.92 -17.37 4.57
C ILE A 145 -4.74 -18.34 4.52
N GLN A 146 -3.52 -17.85 4.74
CA GLN A 146 -2.31 -18.66 4.72
C GLN A 146 -2.21 -19.62 5.90
N LEU A 147 -2.68 -19.22 7.08
CA LEU A 147 -2.64 -20.02 8.30
C LEU A 147 -3.74 -21.08 8.35
N TYR A 148 -4.89 -20.81 7.72
CA TYR A 148 -6.06 -21.69 7.76
C TYR A 148 -6.53 -22.11 6.35
N PRO A 149 -5.68 -22.77 5.54
CA PRO A 149 -6.01 -23.12 4.16
C PRO A 149 -7.23 -24.07 4.04
N SER A 150 -7.54 -24.84 5.08
CA SER A 150 -8.73 -25.70 5.13
C SER A 150 -10.04 -24.91 5.22
N VAL A 151 -10.01 -23.71 5.79
CA VAL A 151 -11.19 -22.82 5.91
C VAL A 151 -11.38 -21.97 4.65
N TYR A 152 -10.27 -21.71 3.94
CA TYR A 152 -10.21 -20.87 2.74
C TYR A 152 -9.66 -21.61 1.51
N PRO A 153 -10.31 -22.68 1.05
CA PRO A 153 -9.82 -23.46 -0.10
C PRO A 153 -9.81 -22.61 -1.36
N GLY A 154 -8.70 -22.63 -2.10
CA GLY A 154 -8.57 -21.93 -3.38
C GLY A 154 -8.37 -20.40 -3.30
N SER A 155 -8.31 -19.82 -2.11
CA SER A 155 -8.17 -18.36 -1.99
C SER A 155 -6.78 -17.83 -2.37
N CYS A 156 -5.80 -18.71 -2.51
CA CYS A 156 -4.44 -18.41 -3.00
C CYS A 156 -4.08 -19.27 -4.22
N ALA A 157 -5.06 -19.74 -4.99
CA ALA A 157 -4.83 -20.52 -6.20
C ALA A 157 -4.70 -19.64 -7.44
#